data_050cdb60e59133c1f981c1175cf9f128
#
_entry.id   050cdb60e59133c1f981c1175cf9f128
#
_cell.length_a   1.000
_cell.length_b   1.000
_cell.length_c   1.000
_cell.angle_alpha   90.00
_cell.angle_beta   90.00
_cell.angle_gamma   90.00
#
_symmetry.space_group_name_H-M   'P 1'
#
loop_
_entity.id
_entity.type
_entity.pdbx_description
1 polymer ?
#
loop_
_entity_poly.entity_id
_entity_poly.type
_entity_poly.pdbx_seq_one_letter_code
_entity_poly.pdbx_strand_id
1 'polypeptide(L)'
;MKKTKIAIIGECMIELSGNAFSTQTQSFGGDTLNTAVYLSRLLPTTSPYYITALGQDEYSSLMLKAWEKEGVDCSLVLRDNERLPGLYSINIDDTGERSFYYWRDNSAAKYMCQHLMFVSNVAQIMDADIIYLSGISLAILPIHDREILLDALTTLKRHGATIVTDSNYRPTLWKDNTDAKFWLDNLYRLSDVALVTGDDEELLLGTAGTPACEIANRLHYMGVAEVVVKLGSKGAMWSISTGDFGHIDAEPVKTLIDTTAAGDSFNAAYLAAYSQGASMAESCRWGNRLASQVIQHQGAIIPIEHIQTLITTMEQINEK
;
A
#
# COMPACT_ATOMS: atom_id res chain seq x y z
N MET A 1 -22.60 6.02 -13.16
CA MET A 1 -21.86 6.78 -12.11
C MET A 1 -20.53 7.26 -12.67
N LYS A 2 -19.97 8.39 -12.20
CA LYS A 2 -18.60 8.81 -12.56
C LYS A 2 -17.63 7.73 -12.05
N LYS A 3 -16.74 7.26 -12.90
CA LYS A 3 -15.71 6.30 -12.52
C LYS A 3 -14.72 6.97 -11.57
N THR A 4 -14.48 6.41 -10.39
CA THR A 4 -13.52 6.95 -9.41
C THR A 4 -12.11 6.79 -9.95
N LYS A 5 -11.36 7.86 -10.02
CA LYS A 5 -9.95 7.90 -10.46
C LYS A 5 -9.04 7.74 -9.27
N ILE A 6 -8.26 6.64 -9.23
CA ILE A 6 -7.38 6.31 -8.12
C ILE A 6 -5.94 6.28 -8.63
N ALA A 7 -5.02 6.92 -7.91
CA ALA A 7 -3.60 6.84 -8.17
C ALA A 7 -2.85 6.32 -6.94
N ILE A 8 -1.89 5.44 -7.17
CA ILE A 8 -1.10 4.75 -6.14
C ILE A 8 0.37 5.07 -6.38
N ILE A 9 1.06 5.54 -5.35
CA ILE A 9 2.46 5.97 -5.44
C ILE A 9 3.34 5.06 -4.58
N GLY A 10 4.39 4.46 -5.17
CA GLY A 10 5.32 3.66 -4.39
C GLY A 10 6.34 2.88 -5.21
N GLU A 11 6.94 1.87 -4.61
CA GLU A 11 7.94 1.02 -5.25
C GLU A 11 7.44 -0.42 -5.38
N CYS A 12 7.78 -1.03 -6.51
CA CYS A 12 7.76 -2.48 -6.68
C CYS A 12 9.16 -2.96 -7.06
N MET A 13 9.55 -4.08 -6.48
CA MET A 13 10.87 -4.69 -6.63
C MET A 13 10.78 -6.08 -7.25
N ILE A 14 11.88 -6.55 -7.81
CA ILE A 14 12.05 -7.97 -8.14
C ILE A 14 12.14 -8.74 -6.83
N GLU A 15 11.39 -9.83 -6.72
CA GLU A 15 11.44 -10.78 -5.61
C GLU A 15 12.13 -12.07 -6.02
N LEU A 16 13.06 -12.55 -5.21
CA LEU A 16 13.65 -13.86 -5.28
C LEU A 16 13.27 -14.65 -4.03
N SER A 17 12.52 -15.72 -4.16
CA SER A 17 12.12 -16.57 -3.03
C SER A 17 12.69 -17.97 -3.13
N GLY A 18 13.20 -18.48 -2.02
CA GLY A 18 13.87 -19.79 -1.90
C GLY A 18 15.25 -19.69 -1.27
N ASN A 19 15.89 -20.83 -1.07
CA ASN A 19 17.20 -20.88 -0.40
C ASN A 19 18.30 -20.25 -1.23
N ALA A 20 19.18 -19.49 -0.58
CA ALA A 20 20.34 -18.88 -1.21
C ALA A 20 21.22 -19.93 -1.91
N PHE A 21 21.74 -19.59 -3.10
CA PHE A 21 22.55 -20.48 -3.96
C PHE A 21 21.89 -21.80 -4.37
N SER A 22 20.56 -21.86 -4.32
CA SER A 22 19.77 -22.97 -4.87
C SER A 22 18.77 -22.45 -5.91
N THR A 23 17.82 -23.28 -6.35
CA THR A 23 16.73 -22.84 -7.22
C THR A 23 15.84 -21.84 -6.46
N GLN A 24 15.68 -20.65 -7.03
CA GLN A 24 14.81 -19.61 -6.52
C GLN A 24 13.68 -19.32 -7.49
N THR A 25 12.50 -19.04 -6.96
CA THR A 25 11.37 -18.53 -7.75
C THR A 25 11.51 -17.01 -7.86
N GLN A 26 11.39 -16.50 -9.08
CA GLN A 26 11.37 -15.09 -9.34
C GLN A 26 9.94 -14.59 -9.49
N SER A 27 9.64 -13.50 -8.81
CA SER A 27 8.38 -12.77 -8.91
C SER A 27 8.64 -11.26 -8.72
N PHE A 28 7.61 -10.51 -8.44
CA PHE A 28 7.73 -9.11 -8.04
C PHE A 28 6.84 -8.87 -6.82
N GLY A 29 7.22 -7.90 -6.00
CA GLY A 29 6.47 -7.52 -4.81
C GLY A 29 6.77 -6.09 -4.39
N GLY A 30 5.79 -5.49 -3.75
CA GLY A 30 5.84 -4.15 -3.18
C GLY A 30 4.47 -3.83 -2.61
N ASP A 31 4.43 -3.26 -1.42
CA ASP A 31 3.20 -3.00 -0.67
C ASP A 31 2.14 -2.24 -1.48
N THR A 32 2.56 -1.17 -2.12
CA THR A 32 1.68 -0.33 -2.95
C THR A 32 1.26 -1.01 -4.24
N LEU A 33 2.12 -1.82 -4.88
CA LEU A 33 1.72 -2.60 -6.04
C LEU A 33 0.78 -3.74 -5.65
N ASN A 34 1.01 -4.43 -4.55
CA ASN A 34 0.09 -5.44 -4.05
C ASN A 34 -1.31 -4.85 -3.87
N THR A 35 -1.39 -3.66 -3.25
CA THR A 35 -2.64 -2.90 -3.12
C THR A 35 -3.24 -2.56 -4.50
N ALA A 36 -2.45 -2.12 -5.47
CA ALA A 36 -2.93 -1.78 -6.82
C ALA A 36 -3.52 -3.00 -7.55
N VAL A 37 -2.84 -4.15 -7.48
CA VAL A 37 -3.29 -5.40 -8.12
C VAL A 37 -4.62 -5.88 -7.52
N TYR A 38 -4.71 -5.97 -6.19
CA TYR A 38 -5.97 -6.41 -5.56
C TYR A 38 -7.11 -5.42 -5.79
N LEU A 39 -6.82 -4.11 -5.77
CA LEU A 39 -7.81 -3.07 -6.08
C LEU A 39 -8.34 -3.23 -7.52
N SER A 40 -7.45 -3.44 -8.48
CA SER A 40 -7.81 -3.65 -9.88
C SER A 40 -8.67 -4.92 -10.08
N ARG A 41 -8.34 -6.00 -9.40
CA ARG A 41 -9.10 -7.26 -9.44
C ARG A 41 -10.50 -7.12 -8.84
N LEU A 42 -10.66 -6.34 -7.75
CA LEU A 42 -11.95 -6.09 -7.10
C LEU A 42 -12.81 -5.09 -7.87
N LEU A 43 -12.20 -4.18 -8.61
CA LEU A 43 -12.87 -3.15 -9.41
C LEU A 43 -12.41 -3.24 -10.88
N PRO A 44 -12.80 -4.27 -11.63
CA PRO A 44 -12.28 -4.51 -12.99
C PRO A 44 -12.60 -3.38 -13.99
N THR A 45 -13.56 -2.53 -13.67
CA THR A 45 -13.82 -1.31 -14.45
C THR A 45 -12.94 -0.12 -14.05
N THR A 46 -12.14 -0.24 -12.99
CA THR A 46 -11.26 0.81 -12.48
C THR A 46 -9.81 0.34 -12.58
N SER A 47 -9.02 0.97 -13.44
CA SER A 47 -7.58 0.72 -13.54
C SER A 47 -6.86 1.77 -12.70
N PRO A 48 -6.30 1.43 -11.53
CA PRO A 48 -5.58 2.39 -10.72
C PRO A 48 -4.29 2.80 -11.44
N TYR A 49 -4.00 4.09 -11.51
CA TYR A 49 -2.70 4.58 -11.97
C TYR A 49 -1.62 4.20 -10.98
N TYR A 50 -0.53 3.61 -11.46
CA TYR A 50 0.63 3.33 -10.63
C TYR A 50 1.76 4.28 -10.95
N ILE A 51 2.20 5.07 -9.97
CA ILE A 51 3.26 6.06 -10.09
C ILE A 51 4.50 5.54 -9.38
N THR A 52 5.50 5.22 -10.16
CA THR A 52 6.79 4.68 -9.74
C THR A 52 7.82 4.96 -10.82
N ALA A 53 9.06 4.50 -10.63
CA ALA A 53 10.05 4.47 -11.68
C ALA A 53 10.66 3.07 -11.80
N LEU A 54 10.88 2.64 -13.04
CA LEU A 54 11.58 1.40 -13.43
C LEU A 54 12.70 1.75 -14.40
N GLY A 55 13.61 0.80 -14.63
CA GLY A 55 14.68 0.92 -15.61
C GLY A 55 14.24 0.72 -17.06
N GLN A 56 15.19 0.72 -17.98
CA GLN A 56 15.00 0.41 -19.41
C GLN A 56 15.27 -1.08 -19.72
N ASP A 57 15.64 -1.85 -18.73
CA ASP A 57 16.03 -3.25 -18.82
C ASP A 57 14.84 -4.19 -19.08
N GLU A 58 15.16 -5.47 -19.34
CA GLU A 58 14.17 -6.50 -19.64
C GLU A 58 13.27 -6.80 -18.43
N TYR A 59 13.82 -6.85 -17.20
CA TYR A 59 13.02 -7.06 -16.00
C TYR A 59 11.98 -5.98 -15.81
N SER A 60 12.38 -4.72 -15.92
CA SER A 60 11.47 -3.57 -15.89
C SER A 60 10.35 -3.68 -16.91
N SER A 61 10.68 -4.12 -18.12
CA SER A 61 9.71 -4.28 -19.21
C SER A 61 8.74 -5.45 -18.99
N LEU A 62 9.21 -6.54 -18.38
CA LEU A 62 8.38 -7.68 -18.02
C LEU A 62 7.49 -7.38 -16.82
N MET A 63 7.98 -6.63 -15.83
CA MET A 63 7.18 -6.15 -14.68
C MET A 63 6.01 -5.31 -15.17
N LEU A 64 6.23 -4.33 -16.05
CA LEU A 64 5.17 -3.51 -16.64
C LEU A 64 4.08 -4.34 -17.30
N LYS A 65 4.49 -5.28 -18.19
CA LYS A 65 3.54 -6.17 -18.87
C LYS A 65 2.73 -7.03 -17.89
N ALA A 66 3.36 -7.46 -16.81
CA ALA A 66 2.66 -8.24 -15.78
C ALA A 66 1.64 -7.39 -15.03
N TRP A 67 1.97 -6.15 -14.68
CA TRP A 67 1.06 -5.23 -13.99
C TRP A 67 -0.12 -4.80 -14.88
N GLU A 68 0.15 -4.51 -16.17
CA GLU A 68 -0.91 -4.22 -17.16
C GLU A 68 -1.87 -5.42 -17.32
N LYS A 69 -1.35 -6.66 -17.29
CA LYS A 69 -2.19 -7.87 -17.30
C LYS A 69 -3.06 -8.01 -16.06
N GLU A 70 -2.63 -7.49 -14.92
CA GLU A 70 -3.42 -7.41 -13.69
C GLU A 70 -4.42 -6.24 -13.72
N GLY A 71 -4.43 -5.43 -14.77
CA GLY A 71 -5.35 -4.29 -14.95
C GLY A 71 -4.88 -2.99 -14.32
N VAL A 72 -3.61 -2.90 -13.90
CA VAL A 72 -3.00 -1.67 -13.38
C VAL A 72 -2.65 -0.74 -14.56
N ASP A 73 -2.98 0.53 -14.44
CA ASP A 73 -2.59 1.54 -15.44
C ASP A 73 -1.15 1.97 -15.22
N CYS A 74 -0.27 1.53 -16.13
CA CYS A 74 1.15 1.80 -16.11
C CYS A 74 1.58 3.02 -16.94
N SER A 75 0.63 3.80 -17.48
CA SER A 75 0.93 4.94 -18.37
C SER A 75 1.76 6.04 -17.69
N LEU A 76 1.75 6.09 -16.36
CA LEU A 76 2.49 7.06 -15.54
C LEU A 76 3.74 6.47 -14.89
N VAL A 77 4.14 5.24 -15.23
CA VAL A 77 5.39 4.66 -14.76
C VAL A 77 6.57 5.33 -15.48
N LEU A 78 7.47 5.92 -14.69
CA LEU A 78 8.67 6.57 -15.19
C LEU A 78 9.71 5.54 -15.63
N ARG A 79 10.52 5.88 -16.64
CA ARG A 79 11.58 5.01 -17.17
C ARG A 79 12.93 5.68 -17.00
N ASP A 80 13.69 5.23 -16.00
CA ASP A 80 15.03 5.71 -15.70
C ASP A 80 16.05 5.08 -16.68
N ASN A 81 16.96 5.89 -17.22
CA ASN A 81 17.95 5.43 -18.21
C ASN A 81 19.19 4.77 -17.55
N GLU A 82 19.38 4.95 -16.26
CA GLU A 82 20.61 4.54 -15.57
C GLU A 82 20.35 3.52 -14.46
N ARG A 83 19.14 3.51 -13.88
CA ARG A 83 18.81 2.71 -12.71
C ARG A 83 17.89 1.55 -13.05
N LEU A 84 18.03 0.50 -12.27
CA LEU A 84 17.21 -0.72 -12.35
C LEU A 84 16.11 -0.70 -11.27
N PRO A 85 15.13 -1.62 -11.32
CA PRO A 85 14.25 -1.85 -10.19
C PRO A 85 15.04 -2.32 -8.97
N GLY A 86 14.52 -2.06 -7.78
CA GLY A 86 15.03 -2.69 -6.57
C GLY A 86 14.86 -4.21 -6.64
N LEU A 87 15.64 -4.93 -5.84
CA LEU A 87 15.54 -6.37 -5.70
C LEU A 87 15.51 -6.73 -4.21
N TYR A 88 14.73 -7.73 -3.83
CA TYR A 88 14.86 -8.37 -2.52
C TYR A 88 14.82 -9.89 -2.64
N SER A 89 15.44 -10.55 -1.67
CA SER A 89 15.44 -12.01 -1.55
C SER A 89 14.78 -12.40 -0.24
N ILE A 90 13.90 -13.41 -0.31
CA ILE A 90 13.28 -14.06 0.83
C ILE A 90 14.00 -15.40 1.03
N ASN A 91 14.71 -15.54 2.13
CA ASN A 91 15.25 -16.82 2.58
C ASN A 91 14.36 -17.40 3.68
N ILE A 92 14.04 -18.67 3.57
CA ILE A 92 13.24 -19.41 4.56
C ILE A 92 14.18 -20.40 5.21
N ASP A 93 14.36 -20.31 6.51
CA ASP A 93 15.19 -21.24 7.26
C ASP A 93 14.48 -22.58 7.53
N ASP A 94 15.21 -23.52 8.15
CA ASP A 94 14.71 -24.86 8.47
C ASP A 94 13.53 -24.85 9.48
N THR A 95 13.30 -23.74 10.17
CA THR A 95 12.17 -23.54 11.10
C THR A 95 10.98 -22.86 10.42
N GLY A 96 11.12 -22.43 9.16
CA GLY A 96 10.10 -21.70 8.42
C GLY A 96 10.14 -20.19 8.66
N GLU A 97 11.13 -19.68 9.40
CA GLU A 97 11.30 -18.25 9.62
C GLU A 97 11.87 -17.57 8.36
N ARG A 98 11.38 -16.37 8.08
CA ARG A 98 11.75 -15.61 6.88
C ARG A 98 12.73 -14.52 7.21
N SER A 99 13.77 -14.43 6.38
CA SER A 99 14.72 -13.33 6.36
C SER A 99 14.65 -12.61 5.01
N PHE A 100 14.68 -11.28 5.05
CA PHE A 100 14.60 -10.43 3.87
C PHE A 100 15.93 -9.71 3.67
N TYR A 101 16.45 -9.78 2.45
CA TYR A 101 17.66 -9.08 2.04
C TYR A 101 17.34 -8.16 0.88
N TYR A 102 17.76 -6.89 0.94
CA TYR A 102 17.37 -5.85 0.00
C TYR A 102 18.56 -5.28 -0.76
N TRP A 103 18.40 -5.14 -2.07
CA TRP A 103 19.29 -4.39 -2.96
C TRP A 103 18.45 -3.31 -3.64
N ARG A 104 18.16 -2.22 -2.94
CA ARG A 104 17.29 -1.14 -3.38
C ARG A 104 17.88 0.26 -3.23
N ASP A 105 19.14 0.38 -2.74
CA ASP A 105 19.73 1.68 -2.43
C ASP A 105 19.91 2.58 -3.65
N ASN A 106 19.94 2.01 -4.85
CA ASN A 106 20.01 2.71 -6.12
C ASN A 106 18.87 2.30 -7.08
N SER A 107 17.70 1.95 -6.53
CA SER A 107 16.53 1.63 -7.38
C SER A 107 16.01 2.87 -8.09
N ALA A 108 15.43 2.68 -9.29
CA ALA A 108 14.82 3.76 -10.05
C ALA A 108 13.72 4.46 -9.24
N ALA A 109 12.90 3.70 -8.51
CA ALA A 109 11.82 4.23 -7.68
C ALA A 109 12.31 5.18 -6.58
N LYS A 110 13.48 4.93 -6.00
CA LYS A 110 14.10 5.82 -5.00
C LYS A 110 14.32 7.24 -5.53
N TYR A 111 14.55 7.39 -6.82
CA TYR A 111 14.85 8.68 -7.46
C TYR A 111 13.71 9.16 -8.38
N MET A 112 12.51 8.61 -8.22
CA MET A 112 11.39 8.95 -9.10
C MET A 112 11.04 10.44 -9.11
N CYS A 113 11.20 11.13 -7.98
CA CYS A 113 10.91 12.57 -7.88
C CYS A 113 11.92 13.45 -8.64
N GLN A 114 13.12 12.93 -8.91
CA GLN A 114 14.14 13.63 -9.71
C GLN A 114 13.95 13.44 -11.21
N HIS A 115 13.07 12.53 -11.63
CA HIS A 115 12.80 12.30 -13.05
C HIS A 115 12.10 13.50 -13.69
N LEU A 116 12.54 13.91 -14.87
CA LEU A 116 12.03 15.11 -15.56
C LEU A 116 10.51 15.09 -15.78
N MET A 117 9.93 13.90 -15.93
CA MET A 117 8.49 13.72 -16.16
C MET A 117 7.68 13.61 -14.86
N PHE A 118 8.29 13.58 -13.66
CA PHE A 118 7.56 13.41 -12.41
C PHE A 118 6.47 14.47 -12.22
N VAL A 119 6.82 15.74 -12.38
CA VAL A 119 5.87 16.86 -12.25
C VAL A 119 4.74 16.75 -13.28
N SER A 120 5.07 16.35 -14.52
CA SER A 120 4.08 16.14 -15.58
C SER A 120 3.12 14.98 -15.24
N ASN A 121 3.63 13.89 -14.64
CA ASN A 121 2.80 12.77 -14.22
C ASN A 121 1.86 13.17 -13.07
N VAL A 122 2.35 13.95 -12.10
CA VAL A 122 1.50 14.52 -11.05
C VAL A 122 0.40 15.39 -11.65
N ALA A 123 0.71 16.20 -12.68
CA ALA A 123 -0.28 17.04 -13.36
C ALA A 123 -1.38 16.21 -14.05
N GLN A 124 -1.09 15.00 -14.51
CA GLN A 124 -2.07 14.10 -15.15
C GLN A 124 -3.06 13.45 -14.18
N ILE A 125 -2.76 13.50 -12.89
CA ILE A 125 -3.65 12.99 -11.83
C ILE A 125 -4.24 14.10 -10.96
N MET A 126 -4.23 15.35 -11.40
CA MET A 126 -4.80 16.47 -10.65
C MET A 126 -6.32 16.35 -10.43
N ASP A 127 -7.00 15.56 -11.24
CA ASP A 127 -8.42 15.23 -11.13
C ASP A 127 -8.67 13.85 -10.49
N ALA A 128 -7.65 13.25 -9.87
CA ALA A 128 -7.82 12.00 -9.14
C ALA A 128 -8.70 12.21 -7.90
N ASP A 129 -9.60 11.26 -7.67
CA ASP A 129 -10.49 11.28 -6.50
C ASP A 129 -9.76 10.75 -5.25
N ILE A 130 -8.85 9.76 -5.42
CA ILE A 130 -8.09 9.15 -4.32
C ILE A 130 -6.61 9.03 -4.71
N ILE A 131 -5.73 9.42 -3.80
CA ILE A 131 -4.28 9.16 -3.87
C ILE A 131 -3.91 8.26 -2.70
N TYR A 132 -3.34 7.08 -2.99
CA TYR A 132 -2.85 6.16 -1.98
C TYR A 132 -1.33 6.03 -2.02
N LEU A 133 -0.70 6.04 -0.86
CA LEU A 133 0.71 5.71 -0.68
C LEU A 133 0.97 5.15 0.72
N SER A 134 2.12 4.50 0.89
CA SER A 134 2.56 4.05 2.21
C SER A 134 3.73 4.88 2.74
N GLY A 135 4.03 4.73 4.03
CA GLY A 135 5.22 5.29 4.63
C GLY A 135 6.51 4.79 3.97
N ILE A 136 6.52 3.57 3.41
CA ILE A 136 7.66 3.06 2.62
C ILE A 136 7.90 3.93 1.39
N SER A 137 6.84 4.39 0.70
CA SER A 137 6.97 5.26 -0.47
C SER A 137 7.72 6.55 -0.15
N LEU A 138 7.56 7.07 1.08
CA LEU A 138 8.28 8.24 1.56
C LEU A 138 9.69 7.87 2.08
N ALA A 139 9.81 6.76 2.81
CA ALA A 139 11.04 6.34 3.46
C ALA A 139 12.20 6.08 2.49
N ILE A 140 11.90 5.51 1.32
CA ILE A 140 12.92 5.16 0.32
C ILE A 140 13.55 6.38 -0.35
N LEU A 141 12.87 7.52 -0.34
CA LEU A 141 13.29 8.72 -1.05
C LEU A 141 14.44 9.44 -0.33
N PRO A 142 15.36 10.08 -1.07
CA PRO A 142 16.26 11.08 -0.51
C PRO A 142 15.47 12.20 0.20
N ILE A 143 16.07 12.82 1.22
CA ILE A 143 15.39 13.83 2.07
C ILE A 143 14.72 14.93 1.23
N HIS A 144 15.43 15.49 0.25
CA HIS A 144 14.86 16.53 -0.63
C HIS A 144 13.67 16.01 -1.46
N ASP A 145 13.73 14.76 -1.90
CA ASP A 145 12.67 14.15 -2.70
C ASP A 145 11.42 13.86 -1.86
N ARG A 146 11.57 13.64 -0.54
CA ARG A 146 10.44 13.55 0.40
C ARG A 146 9.65 14.86 0.44
N GLU A 147 10.35 16.00 0.46
CA GLU A 147 9.71 17.33 0.39
C GLU A 147 8.95 17.49 -0.93
N ILE A 148 9.55 17.14 -2.07
CA ILE A 148 8.90 17.20 -3.38
C ILE A 148 7.63 16.34 -3.42
N LEU A 149 7.68 15.14 -2.85
CA LEU A 149 6.49 14.27 -2.80
C LEU A 149 5.39 14.86 -1.91
N LEU A 150 5.73 15.39 -0.72
CA LEU A 150 4.75 16.02 0.18
C LEU A 150 4.12 17.28 -0.44
N ASP A 151 4.89 18.08 -1.19
CA ASP A 151 4.39 19.24 -1.93
C ASP A 151 3.44 18.81 -3.07
N ALA A 152 3.75 17.71 -3.77
CA ALA A 152 2.87 17.12 -4.77
C ALA A 152 1.54 16.67 -4.14
N LEU A 153 1.58 15.95 -3.00
CA LEU A 153 0.38 15.54 -2.25
C LEU A 153 -0.43 16.75 -1.78
N THR A 154 0.23 17.79 -1.29
CA THR A 154 -0.43 19.04 -0.89
C THR A 154 -1.18 19.67 -2.06
N THR A 155 -0.57 19.65 -3.24
CA THR A 155 -1.18 20.17 -4.46
C THR A 155 -2.38 19.34 -4.89
N LEU A 156 -2.26 18.01 -4.92
CA LEU A 156 -3.36 17.10 -5.26
C LEU A 156 -4.53 17.24 -4.27
N LYS A 157 -4.26 17.32 -2.97
CA LYS A 157 -5.28 17.56 -1.94
C LYS A 157 -6.03 18.88 -2.16
N ARG A 158 -5.33 19.97 -2.50
CA ARG A 158 -5.96 21.26 -2.83
C ARG A 158 -6.87 21.19 -4.07
N HIS A 159 -6.65 20.23 -4.97
CA HIS A 159 -7.51 19.97 -6.14
C HIS A 159 -8.64 18.98 -5.85
N GLY A 160 -8.78 18.56 -4.61
CA GLY A 160 -9.91 17.75 -4.14
C GLY A 160 -9.64 16.26 -4.02
N ALA A 161 -8.39 15.81 -4.19
CA ALA A 161 -8.05 14.42 -3.97
C ALA A 161 -8.11 14.06 -2.48
N THR A 162 -8.68 12.91 -2.14
CA THR A 162 -8.60 12.28 -0.83
C THR A 162 -7.24 11.58 -0.69
N ILE A 163 -6.43 11.98 0.27
CA ILE A 163 -5.13 11.36 0.54
C ILE A 163 -5.32 10.22 1.53
N VAL A 164 -5.01 9.00 1.12
CA VAL A 164 -5.10 7.78 1.93
C VAL A 164 -3.71 7.22 2.16
N THR A 165 -3.35 6.93 3.40
CA THR A 165 -1.99 6.47 3.75
C THR A 165 -2.00 5.25 4.67
N ASP A 166 -0.97 4.40 4.52
CA ASP A 166 -0.59 3.37 5.49
C ASP A 166 0.79 3.71 6.03
N SER A 167 1.00 3.66 7.35
CA SER A 167 2.33 3.86 7.92
C SER A 167 3.36 2.86 7.40
N ASN A 168 2.96 1.61 7.36
CA ASN A 168 3.81 0.49 6.95
C ASN A 168 5.26 0.68 7.43
N TYR A 169 5.41 0.98 8.73
CA TYR A 169 6.67 1.42 9.32
C TYR A 169 7.72 0.31 9.28
N ARG A 170 8.87 0.62 8.70
CA ARG A 170 10.02 -0.27 8.60
C ARG A 170 11.26 0.45 9.13
N PRO A 171 11.70 0.18 10.39
CA PRO A 171 12.80 0.90 11.04
C PRO A 171 14.06 1.02 10.18
N THR A 172 14.39 -0.04 9.43
CA THR A 172 15.61 -0.12 8.60
C THR A 172 15.65 0.85 7.41
N LEU A 173 14.51 1.45 7.05
CA LEU A 173 14.43 2.43 5.95
C LEU A 173 14.65 3.87 6.40
N TRP A 174 14.73 4.10 7.71
CA TRP A 174 14.87 5.42 8.28
C TRP A 174 16.25 5.58 8.95
N LYS A 175 16.70 6.81 9.05
CA LYS A 175 17.94 7.11 9.76
C LYS A 175 17.88 6.67 11.24
N ASP A 176 16.77 7.00 11.88
CA ASP A 176 16.42 6.65 13.24
C ASP A 176 14.91 6.86 13.46
N ASN A 177 14.42 6.53 14.64
CA ASN A 177 13.01 6.65 14.97
C ASN A 177 12.50 8.10 14.99
N THR A 178 13.36 9.06 15.32
CA THR A 178 13.03 10.50 15.32
C THR A 178 12.81 11.01 13.90
N ASP A 179 13.69 10.60 12.97
CA ASP A 179 13.55 10.89 11.54
C ASP A 179 12.26 10.29 10.96
N ALA A 180 12.01 9.01 11.26
CA ALA A 180 10.79 8.32 10.85
C ALA A 180 9.53 9.05 11.33
N LYS A 181 9.49 9.34 12.64
CA LYS A 181 8.36 10.05 13.24
C LYS A 181 8.13 11.42 12.62
N PHE A 182 9.20 12.20 12.38
CA PHE A 182 9.11 13.51 11.75
C PHE A 182 8.43 13.42 10.37
N TRP A 183 8.88 12.50 9.51
CA TRP A 183 8.35 12.38 8.16
C TRP A 183 6.96 11.77 8.11
N LEU A 184 6.69 10.74 8.92
CA LEU A 184 5.35 10.13 9.01
C LEU A 184 4.33 11.10 9.61
N ASP A 185 4.69 11.90 10.62
CA ASP A 185 3.81 12.93 11.17
C ASP A 185 3.46 14.00 10.12
N ASN A 186 4.41 14.37 9.23
CA ASN A 186 4.11 15.27 8.11
C ASN A 186 3.19 14.63 7.07
N LEU A 187 3.36 13.35 6.79
CA LEU A 187 2.47 12.61 5.90
C LEU A 187 1.06 12.51 6.49
N TYR A 188 0.92 12.20 7.78
CA TYR A 188 -0.38 12.15 8.45
C TYR A 188 -1.13 13.49 8.44
N ARG A 189 -0.43 14.63 8.58
CA ARG A 189 -1.08 15.97 8.46
C ARG A 189 -1.66 16.24 7.09
N LEU A 190 -1.18 15.58 6.06
CA LEU A 190 -1.75 15.64 4.71
C LEU A 190 -2.84 14.60 4.47
N SER A 191 -2.89 13.53 5.26
CA SER A 191 -3.81 12.41 5.08
C SER A 191 -5.24 12.79 5.49
N ASP A 192 -6.21 12.35 4.71
CA ASP A 192 -7.64 12.40 5.06
C ASP A 192 -8.04 11.09 5.72
N VAL A 193 -7.49 9.97 5.23
CA VAL A 193 -7.71 8.62 5.75
C VAL A 193 -6.36 7.97 6.08
N ALA A 194 -6.23 7.38 7.26
CA ALA A 194 -5.06 6.60 7.65
C ALA A 194 -5.46 5.13 7.92
N LEU A 195 -4.82 4.21 7.22
CA LEU A 195 -5.00 2.75 7.32
C LEU A 195 -3.78 2.13 8.01
N VAL A 196 -3.58 2.43 9.30
CA VAL A 196 -2.37 2.04 10.03
C VAL A 196 -2.48 0.65 10.65
N THR A 197 -1.33 0.05 10.98
CA THR A 197 -1.24 -1.20 11.74
C THR A 197 -0.85 -0.88 13.19
N GLY A 198 -1.54 -1.48 14.16
CA GLY A 198 -1.28 -1.21 15.58
C GLY A 198 0.17 -1.45 15.98
N ASP A 199 0.73 -2.61 15.61
CA ASP A 199 2.11 -2.97 15.91
C ASP A 199 3.15 -2.01 15.28
N ASP A 200 2.90 -1.53 14.05
CA ASP A 200 3.77 -0.56 13.38
C ASP A 200 3.77 0.80 14.12
N GLU A 201 2.60 1.25 14.60
CA GLU A 201 2.48 2.50 15.37
C GLU A 201 3.11 2.37 16.76
N GLU A 202 2.93 1.25 17.44
CA GLU A 202 3.61 0.97 18.71
C GLU A 202 5.13 0.99 18.55
N LEU A 203 5.63 0.36 17.51
CA LEU A 203 7.06 0.34 17.20
C LEU A 203 7.59 1.74 16.87
N LEU A 204 6.85 2.53 16.09
CA LEU A 204 7.19 3.92 15.76
C LEU A 204 7.22 4.81 17.01
N LEU A 205 6.29 4.61 17.93
CA LEU A 205 6.19 5.42 19.15
C LEU A 205 7.09 4.91 20.28
N GLY A 206 7.69 3.72 20.14
CA GLY A 206 8.46 3.07 21.20
C GLY A 206 7.58 2.66 22.40
N THR A 207 6.32 2.38 22.16
CA THR A 207 5.32 1.99 23.17
C THR A 207 4.81 0.58 22.86
N ALA A 208 4.46 -0.19 23.87
CA ALA A 208 3.89 -1.52 23.70
C ALA A 208 2.51 -1.58 24.36
N GLY A 209 1.56 -2.23 23.70
CA GLY A 209 0.20 -2.39 24.22
C GLY A 209 -0.63 -1.09 24.18
N THR A 210 -0.29 -0.17 23.28
CA THR A 210 -1.06 1.07 23.09
C THR A 210 -2.46 0.75 22.56
N PRO A 211 -3.54 1.16 23.26
CA PRO A 211 -4.88 0.92 22.75
C PRO A 211 -5.11 1.56 21.37
N ALA A 212 -5.82 0.85 20.48
CA ALA A 212 -6.11 1.35 19.13
C ALA A 212 -6.79 2.72 19.14
N CYS A 213 -7.63 3.00 20.13
CA CYS A 213 -8.27 4.32 20.29
C CYS A 213 -7.26 5.44 20.59
N GLU A 214 -6.17 5.16 21.30
CA GLU A 214 -5.11 6.15 21.56
C GLU A 214 -4.32 6.42 20.28
N ILE A 215 -4.02 5.39 19.49
CA ILE A 215 -3.43 5.54 18.16
C ILE A 215 -4.32 6.42 17.27
N ALA A 216 -5.63 6.12 17.20
CA ALA A 216 -6.57 6.90 16.43
C ALA A 216 -6.66 8.35 16.90
N ASN A 217 -6.75 8.59 18.21
CA ASN A 217 -6.80 9.94 18.78
C ASN A 217 -5.55 10.77 18.43
N ARG A 218 -4.36 10.13 18.46
CA ARG A 218 -3.11 10.79 18.04
C ARG A 218 -3.20 11.26 16.58
N LEU A 219 -3.70 10.40 15.68
CA LEU A 219 -3.81 10.73 14.26
C LEU A 219 -4.90 11.78 14.01
N HIS A 220 -6.03 11.72 14.71
CA HIS A 220 -7.05 12.78 14.67
C HIS A 220 -6.49 14.13 15.15
N TYR A 221 -5.65 14.14 16.20
CA TYR A 221 -4.99 15.37 16.65
C TYR A 221 -4.06 15.97 15.57
N MET A 222 -3.54 15.16 14.65
CA MET A 222 -2.75 15.62 13.49
C MET A 222 -3.61 16.10 12.32
N GLY A 223 -4.93 15.93 12.38
CA GLY A 223 -5.87 16.38 11.36
C GLY A 223 -6.41 15.27 10.46
N VAL A 224 -6.06 14.00 10.70
CA VAL A 224 -6.64 12.88 9.95
C VAL A 224 -8.12 12.76 10.30
N ALA A 225 -8.99 12.82 9.28
CA ALA A 225 -10.44 12.76 9.48
C ALA A 225 -10.93 11.35 9.81
N GLU A 226 -10.38 10.34 9.15
CA GLU A 226 -10.79 8.94 9.25
C GLU A 226 -9.57 8.05 9.53
N VAL A 227 -9.64 7.23 10.57
CA VAL A 227 -8.54 6.35 10.99
C VAL A 227 -9.03 4.91 11.07
N VAL A 228 -8.28 4.00 10.47
CA VAL A 228 -8.44 2.55 10.66
C VAL A 228 -7.15 2.03 11.28
N VAL A 229 -7.28 1.32 12.41
CA VAL A 229 -6.17 0.62 13.05
C VAL A 229 -6.36 -0.87 12.84
N LYS A 230 -5.52 -1.46 12.00
CA LYS A 230 -5.48 -2.91 11.74
C LYS A 230 -4.86 -3.63 12.94
N LEU A 231 -5.52 -4.67 13.44
CA LEU A 231 -5.18 -5.37 14.69
C LEU A 231 -4.90 -6.87 14.47
N GLY A 232 -4.51 -7.24 13.26
CA GLY A 232 -4.21 -8.62 12.87
C GLY A 232 -5.40 -9.55 13.12
N SER A 233 -5.21 -10.60 13.90
CA SER A 233 -6.27 -11.58 14.22
C SER A 233 -7.44 -11.01 15.03
N LYS A 234 -7.33 -9.79 15.54
CA LYS A 234 -8.41 -9.09 16.24
C LYS A 234 -9.26 -8.24 15.29
N GLY A 235 -8.93 -8.19 13.99
CA GLY A 235 -9.67 -7.41 13.00
C GLY A 235 -9.21 -5.96 12.87
N ALA A 236 -10.13 -5.01 12.85
CA ALA A 236 -9.82 -3.60 12.68
C ALA A 236 -10.74 -2.70 13.50
N MET A 237 -10.18 -1.66 14.08
CA MET A 237 -10.92 -0.54 14.68
C MET A 237 -10.96 0.60 13.68
N TRP A 238 -12.11 1.21 13.48
CA TRP A 238 -12.27 2.45 12.71
C TRP A 238 -12.74 3.58 13.62
N SER A 239 -12.37 4.80 13.27
CA SER A 239 -12.73 6.02 14.02
C SER A 239 -12.81 7.23 13.10
N ILE A 240 -13.78 8.10 13.34
CA ILE A 240 -13.96 9.39 12.66
C ILE A 240 -13.69 10.51 13.67
N SER A 241 -13.02 11.56 13.24
CA SER A 241 -12.63 12.69 14.11
C SER A 241 -13.83 13.42 14.79
N THR A 242 -15.05 13.22 14.28
CA THR A 242 -16.29 13.75 14.87
C THR A 242 -16.81 12.94 16.05
N GLY A 243 -16.17 11.77 16.36
CA GLY A 243 -16.47 10.98 17.55
C GLY A 243 -17.03 9.59 17.29
N ASP A 244 -17.48 9.28 16.09
CA ASP A 244 -17.96 7.93 15.75
C ASP A 244 -16.80 6.96 15.66
N PHE A 245 -16.97 5.77 16.17
CA PHE A 245 -15.99 4.68 16.10
C PHE A 245 -16.66 3.31 16.17
N GLY A 246 -15.93 2.27 15.80
CA GLY A 246 -16.39 0.90 15.91
C GLY A 246 -15.26 -0.10 15.70
N HIS A 247 -15.61 -1.35 15.90
CA HIS A 247 -14.71 -2.49 15.72
C HIS A 247 -15.35 -3.51 14.79
N ILE A 248 -14.55 -4.08 13.90
CA ILE A 248 -14.93 -5.17 13.00
C ILE A 248 -13.99 -6.34 13.28
N ASP A 249 -14.54 -7.44 13.72
CA ASP A 249 -13.79 -8.66 13.98
C ASP A 249 -13.12 -9.19 12.70
N ALA A 250 -11.98 -9.87 12.88
CA ALA A 250 -11.33 -10.56 11.77
C ALA A 250 -12.21 -11.72 11.26
N GLU A 251 -12.11 -12.00 9.97
CA GLU A 251 -12.75 -13.19 9.40
C GLU A 251 -12.02 -14.46 9.87
N PRO A 252 -12.76 -15.55 10.14
CA PRO A 252 -12.16 -16.82 10.52
C PRO A 252 -11.22 -17.36 9.44
N VAL A 253 -10.02 -17.76 9.83
CA VAL A 253 -8.99 -18.35 8.97
C VAL A 253 -8.85 -19.82 9.29
N LYS A 254 -8.97 -20.70 8.28
CA LYS A 254 -8.83 -22.15 8.47
C LYS A 254 -7.38 -22.56 8.69
N THR A 255 -6.49 -22.01 7.88
CA THR A 255 -5.06 -22.33 7.93
C THR A 255 -4.27 -21.06 7.61
N LEU A 256 -3.43 -20.62 8.53
CA LEU A 256 -2.49 -19.54 8.31
C LEU A 256 -1.26 -20.12 7.59
N ILE A 257 -1.00 -19.63 6.36
CA ILE A 257 0.13 -20.08 5.54
C ILE A 257 1.17 -18.96 5.43
N ASP A 258 0.74 -17.73 5.09
CA ASP A 258 1.63 -16.65 4.79
C ASP A 258 0.98 -15.29 5.08
N THR A 259 1.55 -14.50 5.98
CA THR A 259 1.01 -13.18 6.33
C THR A 259 1.50 -12.05 5.40
N THR A 260 2.31 -12.38 4.40
CA THR A 260 2.77 -11.39 3.40
C THR A 260 1.58 -10.75 2.71
N ALA A 261 1.62 -9.43 2.57
CA ALA A 261 0.56 -8.61 1.97
C ALA A 261 -0.83 -8.68 2.66
N ALA A 262 -0.93 -9.16 3.91
CA ALA A 262 -2.18 -9.09 4.66
C ALA A 262 -2.69 -7.64 4.79
N GLY A 263 -1.80 -6.71 5.15
CA GLY A 263 -2.10 -5.27 5.22
C GLY A 263 -2.42 -4.67 3.86
N ASP A 264 -1.63 -5.01 2.84
CA ASP A 264 -1.79 -4.49 1.48
C ASP A 264 -3.14 -4.90 0.87
N SER A 265 -3.50 -6.18 1.04
CA SER A 265 -4.79 -6.71 0.58
C SER A 265 -5.96 -6.12 1.37
N PHE A 266 -5.81 -5.93 2.69
CA PHE A 266 -6.79 -5.18 3.48
C PHE A 266 -7.01 -3.78 2.90
N ASN A 267 -5.93 -3.03 2.67
CA ASN A 267 -5.98 -1.68 2.14
C ASN A 267 -6.65 -1.65 0.76
N ALA A 268 -6.34 -2.61 -0.11
CA ALA A 268 -6.97 -2.71 -1.44
C ALA A 268 -8.48 -2.89 -1.37
N ALA A 269 -8.96 -3.82 -0.55
CA ALA A 269 -10.39 -4.09 -0.42
C ALA A 269 -11.12 -2.96 0.34
N TYR A 270 -10.46 -2.35 1.33
CA TYR A 270 -10.96 -1.14 1.96
C TYR A 270 -11.17 -0.02 0.92
N LEU A 271 -10.15 0.28 0.13
CA LEU A 271 -10.19 1.31 -0.91
C LEU A 271 -11.23 1.00 -1.98
N ALA A 272 -11.39 -0.28 -2.37
CA ALA A 272 -12.41 -0.70 -3.32
C ALA A 272 -13.81 -0.36 -2.81
N ALA A 273 -14.15 -0.76 -1.60
CA ALA A 273 -15.45 -0.47 -1.00
C ALA A 273 -15.64 1.04 -0.73
N TYR A 274 -14.63 1.70 -0.17
CA TYR A 274 -14.64 3.14 0.10
C TYR A 274 -14.89 3.97 -1.16
N SER A 275 -14.23 3.63 -2.27
CA SER A 275 -14.40 4.32 -3.56
C SER A 275 -15.81 4.18 -4.15
N GLN A 276 -16.58 3.19 -3.69
CA GLN A 276 -17.97 2.98 -4.06
C GLN A 276 -18.96 3.62 -3.06
N GLY A 277 -18.46 4.39 -2.08
CA GLY A 277 -19.28 5.08 -1.09
C GLY A 277 -19.71 4.23 0.10
N ALA A 278 -19.06 3.07 0.32
CA ALA A 278 -19.31 2.27 1.52
C ALA A 278 -18.88 3.02 2.79
N SER A 279 -19.55 2.74 3.90
CA SER A 279 -19.12 3.23 5.21
C SER A 279 -17.76 2.67 5.62
N MET A 280 -17.05 3.33 6.56
CA MET A 280 -15.79 2.82 7.11
C MET A 280 -15.95 1.40 7.67
N ALA A 281 -17.05 1.12 8.38
CA ALA A 281 -17.33 -0.19 8.92
C ALA A 281 -17.43 -1.28 7.83
N GLU A 282 -18.14 -0.97 6.72
CA GLU A 282 -18.25 -1.90 5.60
C GLU A 282 -16.93 -2.03 4.85
N SER A 283 -16.20 -0.94 4.64
CA SER A 283 -14.86 -0.97 4.04
C SER A 283 -13.88 -1.83 4.87
N CYS A 284 -13.91 -1.75 6.20
CA CYS A 284 -13.14 -2.63 7.08
C CYS A 284 -13.54 -4.11 6.95
N ARG A 285 -14.85 -4.43 6.80
CA ARG A 285 -15.28 -5.82 6.54
C ARG A 285 -14.69 -6.35 5.24
N TRP A 286 -14.70 -5.56 4.18
CA TRP A 286 -14.08 -5.93 2.91
C TRP A 286 -12.58 -6.15 3.06
N GLY A 287 -11.89 -5.26 3.79
CA GLY A 287 -10.47 -5.40 4.13
C GLY A 287 -10.20 -6.72 4.84
N ASN A 288 -10.94 -7.04 5.93
CA ASN A 288 -10.78 -8.28 6.67
C ASN A 288 -11.06 -9.53 5.81
N ARG A 289 -12.09 -9.49 4.95
CA ARG A 289 -12.43 -10.59 4.05
C ARG A 289 -11.31 -10.91 3.08
N LEU A 290 -10.77 -9.91 2.38
CA LEU A 290 -9.68 -10.16 1.44
C LEU A 290 -8.41 -10.58 2.16
N ALA A 291 -8.02 -9.90 3.22
CA ALA A 291 -6.84 -10.27 4.00
C ALA A 291 -6.92 -11.72 4.50
N SER A 292 -8.11 -12.17 4.97
CA SER A 292 -8.32 -13.55 5.42
C SER A 292 -8.12 -14.59 4.30
N GLN A 293 -8.45 -14.25 3.05
CA GLN A 293 -8.20 -15.14 1.91
C GLN A 293 -6.70 -15.16 1.57
N VAL A 294 -6.05 -14.01 1.52
CA VAL A 294 -4.65 -13.89 1.13
C VAL A 294 -3.75 -14.67 2.07
N ILE A 295 -3.92 -14.55 3.38
CA ILE A 295 -3.04 -15.22 4.36
C ILE A 295 -3.17 -16.75 4.42
N GLN A 296 -4.14 -17.31 3.69
CA GLN A 296 -4.30 -18.78 3.54
C GLN A 296 -3.53 -19.34 2.33
N HIS A 297 -2.76 -18.50 1.64
CA HIS A 297 -1.97 -18.88 0.48
C HIS A 297 -0.56 -18.33 0.57
N GLN A 298 0.37 -18.91 -0.18
CA GLN A 298 1.75 -18.46 -0.21
C GLN A 298 1.93 -17.29 -1.19
N GLY A 299 2.71 -16.28 -0.78
CA GLY A 299 3.09 -15.12 -1.59
C GLY A 299 2.15 -13.91 -1.42
N ALA A 300 2.62 -12.77 -1.90
CA ALA A 300 1.92 -11.49 -1.74
C ALA A 300 0.68 -11.36 -2.65
N ILE A 301 0.76 -11.87 -3.88
CA ILE A 301 -0.31 -11.83 -4.86
C ILE A 301 -0.74 -13.27 -5.16
N ILE A 302 -1.87 -13.67 -4.58
CA ILE A 302 -2.41 -15.03 -4.75
C ILE A 302 -3.15 -15.19 -6.08
N PRO A 303 -3.30 -16.42 -6.61
CA PRO A 303 -4.10 -16.65 -7.81
C PRO A 303 -5.53 -16.12 -7.68
N ILE A 304 -6.02 -15.50 -8.78
CA ILE A 304 -7.30 -14.77 -8.79
C ILE A 304 -8.50 -15.66 -8.45
N GLU A 305 -8.43 -16.94 -8.77
CA GLU A 305 -9.49 -17.93 -8.49
C GLU A 305 -9.80 -18.08 -7.01
N HIS A 306 -8.85 -17.78 -6.12
CA HIS A 306 -9.06 -17.84 -4.67
C HIS A 306 -9.89 -16.65 -4.12
N ILE A 307 -10.02 -15.59 -4.91
CA ILE A 307 -10.80 -14.39 -4.53
C ILE A 307 -11.99 -14.14 -5.46
N GLN A 308 -12.30 -15.06 -6.38
CA GLN A 308 -13.35 -14.89 -7.38
C GLN A 308 -14.73 -14.57 -6.75
N THR A 309 -15.06 -15.23 -5.63
CA THR A 309 -16.31 -14.96 -4.92
C THR A 309 -16.39 -13.52 -4.40
N LEU A 310 -15.26 -12.99 -3.89
CA LEU A 310 -15.20 -11.59 -3.43
C LEU A 310 -15.37 -10.63 -4.60
N ILE A 311 -14.71 -10.89 -5.72
CA ILE A 311 -14.84 -10.08 -6.95
C ILE A 311 -16.31 -10.00 -7.38
N THR A 312 -16.96 -11.16 -7.55
CA THR A 312 -18.37 -11.23 -7.98
C THR A 312 -19.30 -10.52 -6.99
N THR A 313 -19.02 -10.64 -5.68
CA THR A 313 -19.85 -9.96 -4.66
C THR A 313 -19.66 -8.44 -4.71
N MET A 314 -18.43 -7.95 -4.94
CA MET A 314 -18.15 -6.52 -5.08
C MET A 314 -18.83 -5.94 -6.33
N GLU A 315 -18.83 -6.66 -7.46
CA GLU A 315 -19.53 -6.26 -8.69
C GLU A 315 -21.02 -6.07 -8.48
N GLN A 316 -21.68 -6.98 -7.75
CA GLN A 316 -23.11 -6.90 -7.43
C GLN A 316 -23.49 -5.69 -6.57
N ILE A 317 -22.56 -5.18 -5.76
CA ILE A 317 -22.77 -3.94 -5.00
C ILE A 317 -22.73 -2.73 -5.93
N ASN A 318 -21.84 -2.75 -6.93
CA ASN A 318 -21.66 -1.65 -7.88
C ASN A 318 -22.81 -1.49 -8.88
N GLU A 319 -23.63 -2.53 -9.07
CA GLU A 319 -24.78 -2.51 -9.98
C GLU A 319 -26.07 -1.97 -9.32
N LYS A 320 -26.07 -1.77 -8.00
CA LYS A 320 -27.22 -1.23 -7.24
C LYS A 320 -27.07 0.26 -6.96
#